data_f7e70c7e9a4c599470c031c0ee0eb758
#
_entry.id   f7e70c7e9a4c599470c031c0ee0eb758
#
_cell.length_a   1.000
_cell.length_b   1.000
_cell.length_c   1.000
_cell.angle_alpha   90.00
_cell.angle_beta   90.00
_cell.angle_gamma   90.00
#
_symmetry.space_group_name_H-M   'P 1'
#
loop_
_entity.id
_entity.type
_entity.pdbx_description
1 polymer ?
#
loop_
_entity_poly.entity_id
_entity_poly.type
_entity_poly.pdbx_seq_one_letter_code
_entity_poly.pdbx_strand_id
1 'polypeptide(L)'
;MQAEQLTHTPNGHTLHHTQIQSACGTYLVYDTRNDDTQIGETNKIEVLHVNTHTTQNIYTCVPSSIYGPGVGAATFATNQLTTLFIHGIKNADAQKPYGMTRRTGVAIALQHPQLPIYMDARNVYAPFTPGALRGGTHSHSWHVSGEFISFTYNDFVLEQATQPDADKDLRVVGVMFPKPVEVAIDAAGENNSGEMFSVIVSQVQNTATPGSDDIEKAFDECWLGNQRKLAFQGHVRTTANALQTEIFVIDLPNDLTQVGVSPLEGTAVTRCGVPKGVTQRRLTHTPKGISTFRHWLRSNATGTVVYFLMEDAAGVTQLHEVRIGDGRIKQLSFHASNIHSPFNVHPSAKHAVYFVANNLVLLDIESNTPRVLLESNPDIQLTGIPHFCNQSQTIYFNAYVKSSQGSFIQIFKIAY
;
A
#
# COMPACT_ATOMS: atom_id res chain seq x y z
N MET A 1 5.26 -21.89 21.32
CA MET A 1 6.01 -22.02 20.05
C MET A 1 7.15 -21.03 20.09
N GLN A 2 8.29 -21.31 19.48
CA GLN A 2 9.43 -20.40 19.51
C GLN A 2 9.52 -19.70 18.16
N ALA A 3 9.68 -18.37 18.16
CA ALA A 3 9.94 -17.60 16.96
C ALA A 3 11.41 -17.80 16.53
N GLU A 4 11.62 -17.86 15.22
CA GLU A 4 12.96 -18.01 14.61
C GLU A 4 13.31 -16.72 13.88
N GLN A 5 14.46 -16.13 14.19
CA GLN A 5 15.00 -14.96 13.50
C GLN A 5 15.68 -15.41 12.19
N LEU A 6 15.35 -14.73 11.07
CA LEU A 6 15.82 -15.10 9.73
C LEU A 6 16.90 -14.15 9.20
N THR A 7 16.99 -12.92 9.71
CA THR A 7 17.98 -11.90 9.30
C THR A 7 18.76 -11.40 10.51
N HIS A 8 20.06 -11.08 10.32
CA HIS A 8 20.97 -10.77 11.43
C HIS A 8 21.93 -9.61 11.16
N THR A 9 21.85 -8.98 9.97
CA THR A 9 22.75 -7.88 9.60
C THR A 9 22.37 -6.58 10.29
N PRO A 10 23.32 -5.65 10.55
CA PRO A 10 23.08 -4.40 11.28
C PRO A 10 22.49 -3.31 10.37
N ASN A 11 21.36 -3.63 9.75
CA ASN A 11 20.50 -2.73 8.96
C ASN A 11 19.04 -3.17 9.10
N GLY A 12 18.11 -2.35 8.65
CA GLY A 12 16.70 -2.70 8.65
C GLY A 12 16.37 -3.75 7.58
N HIS A 13 15.32 -4.54 7.85
CA HIS A 13 14.77 -5.56 6.95
C HIS A 13 13.24 -5.43 6.97
N THR A 14 12.74 -4.33 6.42
CA THR A 14 11.33 -3.97 6.54
C THR A 14 10.47 -4.66 5.50
N LEU A 15 9.54 -5.49 5.99
CA LEU A 15 8.48 -6.11 5.18
C LEU A 15 7.38 -5.07 4.90
N HIS A 16 6.89 -5.04 3.65
CA HIS A 16 5.79 -4.14 3.30
C HIS A 16 4.42 -4.72 3.71
N HIS A 17 3.32 -3.99 3.45
CA HIS A 17 2.00 -4.35 3.96
C HIS A 17 1.37 -5.59 3.29
N THR A 18 1.77 -5.96 2.08
CA THR A 18 1.18 -7.07 1.32
C THR A 18 2.20 -7.70 0.38
N GLN A 19 1.90 -8.93 -0.07
CA GLN A 19 2.62 -9.64 -1.15
C GLN A 19 4.15 -9.66 -0.97
N ILE A 20 4.58 -9.84 0.27
CA ILE A 20 6.01 -9.89 0.62
C ILE A 20 6.69 -11.19 0.18
N GLN A 21 5.90 -12.23 -0.13
CA GLN A 21 6.38 -13.56 -0.50
C GLN A 21 6.16 -13.82 -2.00
N SER A 22 7.16 -14.42 -2.65
CA SER A 22 7.02 -14.90 -4.03
C SER A 22 5.92 -15.96 -4.15
N ALA A 23 5.29 -16.07 -5.33
CA ALA A 23 4.21 -17.04 -5.58
C ALA A 23 4.64 -18.49 -5.28
N CYS A 24 5.92 -18.86 -5.53
CA CYS A 24 6.47 -20.17 -5.20
C CYS A 24 6.81 -20.37 -3.71
N GLY A 25 6.65 -19.35 -2.88
CA GLY A 25 6.95 -19.40 -1.44
C GLY A 25 8.44 -19.36 -1.08
N THR A 26 9.34 -19.30 -2.06
CA THR A 26 10.78 -19.44 -1.85
C THR A 26 11.45 -18.19 -1.30
N TYR A 27 10.97 -17.00 -1.69
CA TYR A 27 11.60 -15.73 -1.35
C TYR A 27 10.65 -14.81 -0.60
N LEU A 28 11.21 -14.03 0.35
CA LEU A 28 10.61 -12.82 0.90
C LEU A 28 11.33 -11.61 0.33
N VAL A 29 10.61 -10.55 -0.04
CA VAL A 29 11.17 -9.26 -0.44
C VAL A 29 11.07 -8.27 0.70
N TYR A 30 12.11 -7.46 0.88
CA TYR A 30 12.16 -6.40 1.88
C TYR A 30 13.03 -5.24 1.39
N ASP A 31 12.92 -4.12 2.04
CA ASP A 31 13.83 -2.99 1.88
C ASP A 31 14.63 -2.73 3.16
N THR A 32 15.71 -1.97 3.07
CA THR A 32 16.66 -1.79 4.16
C THR A 32 16.31 -0.66 5.14
N ARG A 33 15.05 -0.19 5.15
CA ARG A 33 14.59 0.77 6.16
C ARG A 33 14.69 0.19 7.57
N ASN A 34 15.09 1.05 8.48
CA ASN A 34 15.02 0.77 9.91
C ASN A 34 13.91 1.59 10.62
N ASP A 35 13.08 2.25 9.83
CA ASP A 35 11.92 3.02 10.24
C ASP A 35 10.92 3.06 9.08
N ASP A 36 9.63 2.90 9.35
CA ASP A 36 8.59 2.79 8.30
C ASP A 36 8.42 4.10 7.47
N THR A 37 8.92 5.23 7.95
CA THR A 37 8.75 6.54 7.32
C THR A 37 9.90 6.96 6.40
N GLN A 38 11.08 6.32 6.47
CA GLN A 38 12.34 6.81 5.89
C GLN A 38 12.70 6.20 4.53
N ILE A 39 11.73 6.06 3.60
CA ILE A 39 12.02 5.54 2.24
C ILE A 39 13.08 6.40 1.53
N GLY A 40 13.07 7.72 1.70
CA GLY A 40 14.00 8.63 1.03
C GLY A 40 15.46 8.37 1.33
N GLU A 41 15.78 7.79 2.48
CA GLU A 41 17.14 7.54 2.96
C GLU A 41 17.65 6.13 2.62
N THR A 42 16.78 5.25 2.12
CA THR A 42 17.13 3.87 1.77
C THR A 42 17.43 3.70 0.30
N ASN A 43 18.36 2.82 -0.01
CA ASN A 43 18.82 2.65 -1.38
C ASN A 43 18.85 1.19 -1.87
N LYS A 44 18.37 0.22 -1.07
CA LYS A 44 18.45 -1.21 -1.42
C LYS A 44 17.11 -1.91 -1.30
N ILE A 45 16.87 -2.79 -2.28
CA ILE A 45 15.84 -3.83 -2.23
C ILE A 45 16.55 -5.17 -2.23
N GLU A 46 16.18 -6.04 -1.31
CA GLU A 46 16.78 -7.34 -1.11
C GLU A 46 15.72 -8.43 -1.06
N VAL A 47 16.11 -9.66 -1.33
CA VAL A 47 15.28 -10.85 -1.12
C VAL A 47 15.98 -11.83 -0.16
N LEU A 48 15.18 -12.46 0.68
CA LEU A 48 15.59 -13.53 1.59
C LEU A 48 15.11 -14.87 1.05
N HIS A 49 15.98 -15.83 0.86
CA HIS A 49 15.61 -17.21 0.56
C HIS A 49 15.17 -17.90 1.85
N VAL A 50 13.89 -18.32 1.93
CA VAL A 50 13.22 -18.73 3.20
C VAL A 50 13.86 -19.97 3.85
N ASN A 51 14.37 -20.91 3.03
CA ASN A 51 14.91 -22.19 3.54
C ASN A 51 16.39 -22.12 3.88
N THR A 52 17.18 -21.31 3.15
CA THR A 52 18.64 -21.21 3.37
C THR A 52 19.02 -20.02 4.22
N HIS A 53 18.08 -19.10 4.47
CA HIS A 53 18.28 -17.81 5.16
C HIS A 53 19.35 -16.92 4.51
N THR A 54 19.64 -17.17 3.22
CA THR A 54 20.55 -16.31 2.46
C THR A 54 19.84 -15.10 1.88
N THR A 55 20.48 -13.95 1.97
CA THR A 55 19.98 -12.70 1.40
C THR A 55 20.67 -12.38 0.08
N GLN A 56 19.94 -11.78 -0.85
CA GLN A 56 20.46 -11.31 -2.12
C GLN A 56 20.01 -9.88 -2.37
N ASN A 57 20.96 -8.98 -2.62
CA ASN A 57 20.67 -7.64 -3.12
C ASN A 57 20.22 -7.72 -4.58
N ILE A 58 18.98 -7.32 -4.86
CA ILE A 58 18.41 -7.34 -6.21
C ILE A 58 18.41 -5.96 -6.88
N TYR A 59 18.47 -4.90 -6.07
CA TYR A 59 18.56 -3.53 -6.57
C TYR A 59 19.26 -2.61 -5.58
N THR A 60 20.19 -1.81 -6.10
CA THR A 60 20.80 -0.70 -5.37
C THR A 60 20.63 0.59 -6.17
N CYS A 61 19.97 1.57 -5.59
CA CYS A 61 19.85 2.89 -6.17
C CYS A 61 21.13 3.69 -5.97
N VAL A 62 21.77 4.08 -7.07
CA VAL A 62 22.97 4.95 -7.07
C VAL A 62 22.84 6.04 -8.13
N PRO A 63 23.30 7.28 -7.84
CA PRO A 63 23.76 7.75 -6.54
C PRO A 63 22.61 7.85 -5.54
N SER A 64 22.91 7.84 -4.25
CA SER A 64 21.94 8.11 -3.18
C SER A 64 22.51 9.10 -2.17
N SER A 65 21.63 9.89 -1.55
CA SER A 65 21.94 10.87 -0.54
C SER A 65 20.84 10.91 0.52
N ILE A 66 20.99 11.77 1.54
CA ILE A 66 19.93 12.02 2.52
C ILE A 66 18.66 12.68 1.90
N TYR A 67 18.76 13.19 0.68
CA TYR A 67 17.65 13.80 -0.05
C TYR A 67 16.93 12.81 -0.98
N GLY A 68 17.46 11.61 -1.14
CA GLY A 68 16.94 10.58 -2.04
C GLY A 68 17.95 10.09 -3.08
N PRO A 69 17.46 9.44 -4.15
CA PRO A 69 16.07 9.24 -4.53
C PRO A 69 15.24 8.33 -3.61
N GLY A 70 15.84 7.37 -2.91
CA GLY A 70 15.17 6.45 -2.01
C GLY A 70 14.37 5.33 -2.71
N VAL A 71 14.39 4.14 -2.10
CA VAL A 71 13.61 2.97 -2.54
C VAL A 71 12.99 2.24 -1.36
N GLY A 72 11.81 1.64 -1.54
CA GLY A 72 11.18 0.86 -0.46
C GLY A 72 9.76 0.43 -0.75
N ALA A 73 9.12 -0.16 0.24
CA ALA A 73 7.75 -0.68 0.14
C ALA A 73 7.62 -1.75 -0.95
N ALA A 74 8.48 -2.76 -0.90
CA ALA A 74 8.61 -3.77 -1.94
C ALA A 74 7.58 -4.89 -1.81
N THR A 75 7.01 -5.31 -2.96
CA THR A 75 6.06 -6.42 -3.09
C THR A 75 6.49 -7.36 -4.20
N PHE A 76 6.04 -8.63 -4.15
CA PHE A 76 6.13 -9.57 -5.26
C PHE A 76 4.90 -9.54 -6.15
N ALA A 77 5.11 -9.71 -7.45
CA ALA A 77 4.04 -10.07 -8.37
C ALA A 77 3.44 -11.44 -8.00
N THR A 78 2.14 -11.61 -8.29
CA THR A 78 1.40 -12.81 -7.88
C THR A 78 1.67 -14.04 -8.76
N ASN A 79 2.24 -13.85 -9.96
CA ASN A 79 2.39 -14.89 -10.98
C ASN A 79 3.81 -15.03 -11.56
N GLN A 80 4.78 -14.22 -11.09
CA GLN A 80 6.16 -14.23 -11.60
C GLN A 80 7.15 -13.80 -10.52
N LEU A 81 8.44 -14.13 -10.72
CA LEU A 81 9.54 -13.72 -9.82
C LEU A 81 10.00 -12.29 -10.15
N THR A 82 9.09 -11.35 -9.99
CA THR A 82 9.31 -9.92 -10.19
C THR A 82 8.86 -9.18 -8.93
N THR A 83 9.71 -8.28 -8.45
CA THR A 83 9.40 -7.39 -7.34
C THR A 83 8.99 -6.03 -7.88
N LEU A 84 8.17 -5.31 -7.14
CA LEU A 84 7.76 -3.93 -7.41
C LEU A 84 7.90 -3.11 -6.14
N PHE A 85 8.46 -1.91 -6.25
CA PHE A 85 8.71 -1.03 -5.11
C PHE A 85 8.59 0.45 -5.51
N ILE A 86 8.45 1.31 -4.52
CA ILE A 86 8.53 2.76 -4.68
C ILE A 86 9.99 3.14 -4.96
N HIS A 87 10.20 3.97 -5.99
CA HIS A 87 11.47 4.59 -6.31
C HIS A 87 11.30 6.10 -6.40
N GLY A 88 12.10 6.86 -5.68
CA GLY A 88 12.14 8.32 -5.81
C GLY A 88 12.72 8.76 -7.16
N ILE A 89 12.47 10.00 -7.56
CA ILE A 89 13.00 10.52 -8.84
C ILE A 89 14.51 10.71 -8.72
N LYS A 90 15.25 10.24 -9.72
CA LYS A 90 16.74 10.15 -9.68
C LYS A 90 17.46 11.48 -9.51
N ASN A 91 16.83 12.60 -9.88
CA ASN A 91 17.37 13.94 -9.75
C ASN A 91 17.15 14.55 -8.36
N ALA A 92 16.88 13.73 -7.32
CA ALA A 92 16.67 14.21 -5.96
C ALA A 92 17.92 14.90 -5.40
N ASP A 93 17.74 16.11 -4.86
CA ASP A 93 18.76 16.95 -4.22
C ASP A 93 18.14 17.79 -3.10
N ALA A 94 18.92 18.70 -2.52
CA ALA A 94 18.47 19.56 -1.43
C ALA A 94 17.30 20.51 -1.80
N GLN A 95 17.18 20.91 -3.07
CA GLN A 95 16.11 21.75 -3.58
C GLN A 95 14.88 20.95 -4.02
N LYS A 96 15.09 19.72 -4.43
CA LYS A 96 14.07 18.78 -4.92
C LYS A 96 14.19 17.42 -4.22
N PRO A 97 13.98 17.36 -2.91
CA PRO A 97 14.16 16.11 -2.17
C PRO A 97 13.09 15.07 -2.54
N TYR A 98 13.31 13.84 -2.10
CA TYR A 98 12.28 12.80 -2.10
C TYR A 98 11.00 13.31 -1.45
N GLY A 99 9.87 13.05 -2.08
CA GLY A 99 8.57 13.50 -1.61
C GLY A 99 7.42 12.63 -2.10
N MET A 100 6.21 12.87 -1.60
CA MET A 100 5.03 12.10 -1.97
C MET A 100 4.67 12.21 -3.45
N THR A 101 4.91 13.35 -4.05
CA THR A 101 4.63 13.64 -5.46
C THR A 101 5.79 13.29 -6.39
N ARG A 102 6.95 12.89 -5.84
CA ARG A 102 8.20 12.62 -6.57
C ARG A 102 8.63 11.16 -6.43
N ARG A 103 7.76 10.25 -6.87
CA ARG A 103 7.93 8.79 -6.81
C ARG A 103 7.43 8.14 -8.09
N THR A 104 7.89 6.91 -8.34
CA THR A 104 7.41 6.04 -9.41
C THR A 104 7.50 4.59 -8.95
N GLY A 105 6.72 3.69 -9.54
CA GLY A 105 6.82 2.25 -9.33
C GLY A 105 7.90 1.66 -10.22
N VAL A 106 8.87 0.97 -9.63
CA VAL A 106 9.95 0.29 -10.34
C VAL A 106 9.92 -1.19 -10.02
N ALA A 107 9.99 -2.03 -11.05
CA ALA A 107 10.07 -3.47 -10.91
C ALA A 107 11.48 -3.99 -11.21
N ILE A 108 11.82 -5.12 -10.57
CA ILE A 108 13.04 -5.91 -10.84
C ILE A 108 12.63 -7.36 -11.00
N ALA A 109 12.93 -7.95 -12.17
CA ALA A 109 12.86 -9.38 -12.35
C ALA A 109 14.08 -10.04 -11.66
N LEU A 110 13.86 -11.08 -10.84
CA LEU A 110 14.94 -11.73 -10.08
C LEU A 110 16.01 -12.35 -10.99
N GLN A 111 15.65 -12.70 -12.22
CA GLN A 111 16.60 -13.21 -13.23
C GLN A 111 17.52 -12.11 -13.78
N HIS A 112 17.13 -10.85 -13.63
CA HIS A 112 17.85 -9.68 -14.14
C HIS A 112 18.01 -8.62 -13.04
N PRO A 113 18.75 -8.93 -11.96
CA PRO A 113 18.97 -7.99 -10.87
C PRO A 113 19.68 -6.73 -11.38
N GLN A 114 19.44 -5.60 -10.70
CA GLN A 114 19.96 -4.27 -11.05
C GLN A 114 19.43 -3.67 -12.37
N LEU A 115 18.51 -4.33 -13.09
CA LEU A 115 17.90 -3.81 -14.31
C LEU A 115 16.47 -3.29 -14.00
N PRO A 116 16.30 -1.99 -13.72
CA PRO A 116 15.02 -1.43 -13.35
C PRO A 116 14.07 -1.34 -14.55
N ILE A 117 12.82 -1.73 -14.30
CA ILE A 117 11.70 -1.60 -15.23
C ILE A 117 10.75 -0.57 -14.61
N TYR A 118 10.60 0.59 -15.26
CA TYR A 118 9.62 1.59 -14.83
C TYR A 118 8.21 1.10 -15.17
N MET A 119 7.37 0.99 -14.15
CA MET A 119 6.01 0.48 -14.34
C MET A 119 5.06 1.60 -14.76
N ASP A 120 4.95 2.67 -13.98
CA ASP A 120 4.17 3.84 -14.34
C ASP A 120 5.01 4.85 -15.15
N ALA A 121 4.43 5.37 -16.22
CA ALA A 121 4.97 6.50 -16.95
C ALA A 121 4.70 7.79 -16.17
N ARG A 122 5.65 8.73 -16.20
CA ARG A 122 5.55 10.03 -15.56
C ARG A 122 5.79 11.15 -16.57
N ASN A 123 4.84 12.11 -16.65
CA ASN A 123 4.94 13.31 -17.47
C ASN A 123 4.45 14.53 -16.67
N VAL A 124 5.37 15.37 -16.17
CA VAL A 124 5.02 16.56 -15.38
C VAL A 124 5.00 17.86 -16.19
N TYR A 125 5.31 17.80 -17.48
CA TYR A 125 5.32 18.95 -18.38
C TYR A 125 4.28 18.80 -19.49
N ALA A 126 3.52 19.86 -19.74
CA ALA A 126 2.56 19.87 -20.85
C ALA A 126 3.26 19.84 -22.23
N PRO A 127 2.66 19.19 -23.26
CA PRO A 127 1.38 18.48 -23.20
C PRO A 127 1.48 17.19 -22.40
N PHE A 128 0.48 16.95 -21.53
CA PHE A 128 0.42 15.72 -20.73
C PHE A 128 0.01 14.53 -21.59
N THR A 129 0.50 13.35 -21.23
CA THR A 129 0.32 12.11 -21.99
C THR A 129 -0.75 11.22 -21.34
N PRO A 130 -1.82 10.81 -22.05
CA PRO A 130 -2.79 9.85 -21.53
C PRO A 130 -2.11 8.54 -21.09
N GLY A 131 -2.41 8.10 -19.88
CA GLY A 131 -1.79 6.90 -19.27
C GLY A 131 -0.49 7.16 -18.53
N ALA A 132 0.11 8.35 -18.66
CA ALA A 132 1.18 8.81 -17.79
C ALA A 132 0.61 9.60 -16.61
N LEU A 133 1.22 9.45 -15.44
CA LEU A 133 0.90 10.23 -14.25
C LEU A 133 1.78 11.48 -14.16
N ARG A 134 1.35 12.46 -13.37
CA ARG A 134 2.03 13.75 -13.19
C ARG A 134 2.59 13.93 -11.79
N GLY A 135 2.71 12.84 -11.06
CA GLY A 135 3.05 12.87 -9.64
C GLY A 135 3.62 11.55 -9.16
N GLY A 136 3.40 11.22 -7.87
CA GLY A 136 4.00 10.06 -7.23
C GLY A 136 3.01 8.96 -6.89
N THR A 137 3.37 7.71 -7.21
CA THR A 137 2.65 6.49 -6.84
C THR A 137 3.17 5.88 -5.55
N HIS A 138 2.30 5.25 -4.76
CA HIS A 138 2.63 4.67 -3.46
C HIS A 138 1.91 3.35 -3.24
N SER A 139 2.46 2.50 -2.35
CA SER A 139 1.79 1.32 -1.79
C SER A 139 1.21 0.40 -2.85
N HIS A 140 2.01 0.06 -3.84
CA HIS A 140 1.59 -0.77 -4.96
C HIS A 140 1.10 -2.15 -4.48
N SER A 141 -0.04 -2.61 -5.03
CA SER A 141 -0.63 -3.90 -4.72
C SER A 141 -1.10 -4.61 -5.98
N TRP A 142 -0.55 -5.79 -6.25
CA TRP A 142 -0.92 -6.59 -7.41
C TRP A 142 -2.31 -7.19 -7.26
N HIS A 143 -3.11 -7.14 -8.31
CA HIS A 143 -4.29 -7.98 -8.43
C HIS A 143 -3.87 -9.46 -8.54
N VAL A 144 -4.73 -10.38 -8.12
CA VAL A 144 -4.44 -11.82 -8.14
C VAL A 144 -4.13 -12.36 -9.54
N SER A 145 -4.63 -11.73 -10.61
CA SER A 145 -4.28 -12.09 -12.00
C SER A 145 -2.83 -11.78 -12.37
N GLY A 146 -2.15 -10.88 -11.63
CA GLY A 146 -0.84 -10.37 -11.99
C GLY A 146 -0.83 -9.35 -13.15
N GLU A 147 -2.00 -8.93 -13.64
CA GLU A 147 -2.12 -7.97 -14.74
C GLU A 147 -2.34 -6.52 -14.25
N PHE A 148 -3.10 -6.36 -13.16
CA PHE A 148 -3.40 -5.03 -12.62
C PHE A 148 -2.62 -4.77 -11.35
N ILE A 149 -2.27 -3.50 -11.14
CA ILE A 149 -1.65 -3.01 -9.90
C ILE A 149 -2.47 -1.82 -9.43
N SER A 150 -2.92 -1.84 -8.17
CA SER A 150 -3.48 -0.64 -7.52
C SER A 150 -2.38 0.17 -6.84
N PHE A 151 -2.64 1.45 -6.68
CA PHE A 151 -1.75 2.38 -6.00
C PHE A 151 -2.52 3.57 -5.44
N THR A 152 -1.96 4.23 -4.43
CA THR A 152 -2.36 5.60 -4.10
C THR A 152 -1.46 6.60 -4.82
N TYR A 153 -1.96 7.81 -5.04
CA TYR A 153 -1.30 8.82 -5.87
C TYR A 153 -1.46 10.23 -5.30
N ASN A 154 -0.40 11.03 -5.44
CA ASN A 154 -0.37 12.47 -5.23
C ASN A 154 0.19 13.18 -6.47
N ASP A 155 -0.37 14.32 -6.83
CA ASP A 155 -0.12 15.04 -8.10
C ASP A 155 0.89 16.17 -7.93
N PHE A 156 2.09 16.03 -8.52
CA PHE A 156 3.15 17.04 -8.46
C PHE A 156 2.77 18.34 -9.16
N VAL A 157 2.04 18.26 -10.29
CA VAL A 157 1.65 19.46 -11.02
C VAL A 157 0.69 20.32 -10.21
N LEU A 158 -0.27 19.68 -9.52
CA LEU A 158 -1.21 20.39 -8.65
C LEU A 158 -0.56 20.84 -7.32
N GLU A 159 0.40 20.10 -6.77
CA GLU A 159 1.19 20.54 -5.62
C GLU A 159 1.93 21.85 -5.90
N GLN A 160 2.40 22.03 -7.15
CA GLN A 160 3.12 23.24 -7.59
C GLN A 160 2.21 24.32 -8.15
N ALA A 161 0.90 24.08 -8.33
CA ALA A 161 -0.02 25.02 -8.93
C ALA A 161 -0.24 26.24 -8.03
N THR A 162 -0.17 27.43 -8.62
CA THR A 162 -0.36 28.72 -7.92
C THR A 162 -1.65 29.41 -8.30
N GLN A 163 -2.39 28.88 -9.29
CA GLN A 163 -3.66 29.43 -9.75
C GLN A 163 -4.75 29.24 -8.68
N PRO A 164 -5.53 30.28 -8.34
CA PRO A 164 -6.54 30.21 -7.29
C PRO A 164 -7.67 29.20 -7.55
N ASP A 165 -7.93 28.90 -8.80
CA ASP A 165 -8.95 27.96 -9.28
C ASP A 165 -8.41 26.55 -9.56
N ALA A 166 -7.12 26.31 -9.30
CA ALA A 166 -6.54 24.98 -9.46
C ALA A 166 -7.11 24.01 -8.42
N ASP A 167 -7.30 22.77 -8.87
CA ASP A 167 -7.58 21.65 -7.95
C ASP A 167 -6.45 21.47 -6.94
N LYS A 168 -6.80 21.05 -5.73
CA LYS A 168 -5.80 20.69 -4.70
C LYS A 168 -5.14 19.36 -5.04
N ASP A 169 -3.85 19.20 -4.71
CA ASP A 169 -3.26 17.88 -4.63
C ASP A 169 -3.89 17.12 -3.46
N LEU A 170 -4.82 16.23 -3.78
CA LEU A 170 -5.46 15.33 -2.84
C LEU A 170 -5.07 13.90 -3.17
N ARG A 171 -4.78 13.10 -2.13
CA ARG A 171 -4.48 11.69 -2.34
C ARG A 171 -5.68 10.97 -2.93
N VAL A 172 -5.43 10.19 -3.99
CA VAL A 172 -6.41 9.42 -4.75
C VAL A 172 -5.92 7.98 -4.96
N VAL A 173 -6.84 7.08 -5.32
CA VAL A 173 -6.55 5.70 -5.71
C VAL A 173 -6.53 5.59 -7.23
N GLY A 174 -5.53 4.89 -7.74
CA GLY A 174 -5.37 4.57 -9.15
C GLY A 174 -5.11 3.09 -9.41
N VAL A 175 -5.15 2.72 -10.68
CA VAL A 175 -4.76 1.40 -11.18
C VAL A 175 -3.88 1.55 -12.42
N MET A 176 -2.98 0.59 -12.62
CA MET A 176 -2.20 0.47 -13.85
C MET A 176 -2.32 -0.93 -14.42
N PHE A 177 -2.17 -1.05 -15.74
CA PHE A 177 -2.30 -2.31 -16.47
C PHE A 177 -1.37 -2.36 -17.69
N PRO A 178 -1.02 -3.56 -18.21
CA PRO A 178 -0.05 -3.73 -19.30
C PRO A 178 -0.47 -2.99 -20.59
N LYS A 179 0.14 -1.86 -20.85
CA LYS A 179 0.07 -1.06 -22.08
C LYS A 179 1.17 0.00 -21.97
N PRO A 180 2.31 -0.14 -22.66
CA PRO A 180 3.41 0.80 -22.58
C PRO A 180 3.00 2.22 -22.93
N VAL A 181 3.57 3.19 -22.24
CA VAL A 181 3.34 4.62 -22.43
C VAL A 181 4.68 5.31 -22.61
N GLU A 182 4.89 5.87 -23.79
CA GLU A 182 6.10 6.63 -24.12
C GLU A 182 5.93 8.09 -23.71
N VAL A 183 6.94 8.61 -23.03
CA VAL A 183 7.01 10.00 -22.59
C VAL A 183 8.37 10.57 -23.02
N ALA A 184 8.36 11.80 -23.54
CA ALA A 184 9.58 12.48 -23.90
C ALA A 184 10.46 12.74 -22.67
N ILE A 185 11.74 12.40 -22.78
CA ILE A 185 12.73 12.69 -21.75
C ILE A 185 12.90 14.20 -21.66
N ASP A 186 12.87 14.73 -20.44
CA ASP A 186 13.11 16.15 -20.18
C ASP A 186 14.53 16.39 -19.64
N ALA A 187 15.02 17.62 -19.81
CA ALA A 187 16.38 17.99 -19.38
C ALA A 187 16.56 17.98 -17.85
N ALA A 188 15.47 18.09 -17.08
CA ALA A 188 15.52 18.05 -15.62
C ALA A 188 15.47 16.62 -15.06
N GLY A 189 15.15 15.61 -15.88
CA GLY A 189 15.07 14.21 -15.47
C GLY A 189 13.86 13.91 -14.59
N GLU A 190 12.76 14.62 -14.78
CA GLU A 190 11.48 14.40 -14.06
C GLU A 190 10.60 13.34 -14.73
N ASN A 191 10.67 13.23 -16.05
CA ASN A 191 9.83 12.36 -16.86
C ASN A 191 10.47 10.97 -17.06
N ASN A 192 9.62 9.96 -17.19
CA ASN A 192 10.00 8.62 -17.65
C ASN A 192 8.85 7.96 -18.41
N SER A 193 9.20 7.12 -19.41
CA SER A 193 8.29 6.15 -19.99
C SER A 193 8.00 5.01 -19.02
N GLY A 194 6.90 4.25 -19.21
CA GLY A 194 6.52 3.13 -18.36
C GLY A 194 5.89 1.98 -19.13
N GLU A 195 5.97 0.79 -18.57
CA GLU A 195 5.42 -0.43 -19.19
C GLU A 195 3.89 -0.56 -19.01
N MET A 196 3.30 0.28 -18.16
CA MET A 196 1.90 0.20 -17.82
C MET A 196 1.17 1.53 -18.04
N PHE A 197 -0.06 1.45 -18.53
CA PHE A 197 -1.00 2.56 -18.63
C PHE A 197 -1.65 2.78 -17.26
N SER A 198 -1.53 3.97 -16.71
CA SER A 198 -2.01 4.34 -15.38
C SER A 198 -3.23 5.25 -15.48
N VAL A 199 -4.24 5.01 -14.61
CA VAL A 199 -5.42 5.85 -14.48
C VAL A 199 -5.82 6.04 -13.03
N ILE A 200 -6.39 7.21 -12.71
CA ILE A 200 -7.03 7.45 -11.42
C ILE A 200 -8.45 6.90 -11.47
N VAL A 201 -8.88 6.20 -10.41
CA VAL A 201 -10.19 5.56 -10.37
C VAL A 201 -11.08 6.04 -9.22
N SER A 202 -10.53 6.75 -8.23
CA SER A 202 -11.33 7.40 -7.17
C SER A 202 -11.66 8.83 -7.52
N GLN A 203 -12.87 9.25 -7.16
CA GLN A 203 -13.37 10.63 -7.34
C GLN A 203 -13.28 11.36 -6.01
N VAL A 204 -12.56 12.49 -5.98
CA VAL A 204 -12.41 13.34 -4.79
C VAL A 204 -12.81 14.78 -5.13
N GLN A 205 -13.25 15.53 -4.10
CA GLN A 205 -13.61 16.94 -4.20
C GLN A 205 -12.61 17.79 -3.41
N ASN A 206 -12.34 19.02 -3.85
CA ASN A 206 -11.51 19.97 -3.11
C ASN A 206 -12.00 20.23 -1.69
N THR A 207 -13.32 20.11 -1.49
CA THR A 207 -14.02 20.13 -0.21
C THR A 207 -15.26 19.25 -0.35
N ALA A 208 -15.38 18.22 0.46
CA ALA A 208 -16.54 17.35 0.46
C ALA A 208 -17.79 18.09 1.03
N THR A 209 -18.93 17.87 0.41
CA THR A 209 -20.21 18.41 0.86
C THR A 209 -20.60 17.75 2.19
N PRO A 210 -20.83 18.52 3.28
CA PRO A 210 -21.21 17.94 4.56
C PRO A 210 -22.45 17.06 4.47
N GLY A 211 -22.38 15.83 4.99
CA GLY A 211 -23.46 14.85 4.99
C GLY A 211 -23.67 14.11 3.67
N SER A 212 -22.86 14.38 2.65
CA SER A 212 -22.87 13.64 1.38
C SER A 212 -21.88 12.47 1.38
N ASP A 213 -21.81 11.76 0.24
CA ASP A 213 -20.80 10.73 -0.04
C ASP A 213 -19.58 11.29 -0.79
N ASP A 214 -19.45 12.61 -0.92
CA ASP A 214 -18.24 13.26 -1.40
C ASP A 214 -17.06 12.97 -0.47
N ILE A 215 -15.87 12.82 -1.03
CA ILE A 215 -14.63 12.59 -0.28
C ILE A 215 -13.54 13.58 -0.64
N GLU A 216 -12.69 13.92 0.35
CA GLU A 216 -11.52 14.79 0.17
C GLU A 216 -10.21 14.00 0.03
N LYS A 217 -10.23 12.68 0.24
CA LYS A 217 -9.06 11.80 0.19
C LYS A 217 -9.48 10.36 -0.01
N ALA A 218 -8.72 9.62 -0.82
CA ALA A 218 -8.85 8.17 -0.99
C ALA A 218 -7.49 7.50 -0.77
N PHE A 219 -7.42 6.42 0.02
CA PHE A 219 -6.16 5.81 0.43
C PHE A 219 -6.33 4.38 0.97
N ASP A 220 -5.21 3.67 1.14
CA ASP A 220 -5.06 2.36 1.79
C ASP A 220 -6.05 1.31 1.25
N GLU A 221 -6.07 1.21 -0.08
CA GLU A 221 -6.95 0.35 -0.83
C GLU A 221 -6.57 -1.13 -0.76
N CYS A 222 -7.52 -1.98 -1.13
CA CYS A 222 -7.30 -3.39 -1.42
C CYS A 222 -8.16 -3.87 -2.60
N TRP A 223 -7.69 -4.88 -3.33
CA TRP A 223 -8.49 -5.61 -4.31
C TRP A 223 -9.57 -6.45 -3.63
N LEU A 224 -10.74 -6.52 -4.23
CA LEU A 224 -11.84 -7.38 -3.76
C LEU A 224 -11.73 -8.79 -4.36
N GLY A 225 -10.92 -9.63 -3.73
CA GLY A 225 -10.64 -10.98 -4.19
C GLY A 225 -10.09 -10.99 -5.62
N ASN A 226 -10.74 -11.78 -6.50
CA ASN A 226 -10.40 -11.85 -7.92
C ASN A 226 -11.28 -10.95 -8.80
N GLN A 227 -12.06 -10.04 -8.21
CA GLN A 227 -12.94 -9.14 -8.94
C GLN A 227 -12.17 -7.88 -9.40
N ARG A 228 -12.62 -7.29 -10.51
CA ARG A 228 -12.14 -5.97 -10.96
C ARG A 228 -12.79 -4.86 -10.14
N LYS A 229 -12.59 -4.92 -8.82
CA LYS A 229 -13.13 -3.99 -7.83
C LYS A 229 -12.11 -3.70 -6.75
N LEU A 230 -12.18 -2.50 -6.21
CA LEU A 230 -11.36 -2.06 -5.09
C LEU A 230 -12.25 -1.63 -3.93
N ALA A 231 -11.79 -1.86 -2.71
CA ALA A 231 -12.24 -1.13 -1.53
C ALA A 231 -11.12 -0.19 -1.09
N PHE A 232 -11.46 0.98 -0.56
CA PHE A 232 -10.50 1.97 -0.07
C PHE A 232 -11.09 2.80 1.05
N GLN A 233 -10.25 3.49 1.80
CA GLN A 233 -10.65 4.43 2.84
C GLN A 233 -10.84 5.82 2.24
N GLY A 234 -11.97 6.46 2.53
CA GLY A 234 -12.32 7.79 2.06
C GLY A 234 -12.62 8.76 3.21
N HIS A 235 -12.09 9.98 3.13
CA HIS A 235 -12.42 11.05 4.06
C HIS A 235 -13.72 11.75 3.64
N VAL A 236 -14.78 11.59 4.41
CA VAL A 236 -16.07 12.29 4.26
C VAL A 236 -16.24 13.40 5.28
N ARG A 237 -17.21 14.29 5.05
CA ARG A 237 -17.69 15.27 6.03
C ARG A 237 -19.03 14.86 6.61
N THR A 238 -19.13 14.79 7.94
CA THR A 238 -20.42 14.61 8.62
C THR A 238 -21.34 15.80 8.41
N THR A 239 -22.63 15.70 8.74
CA THR A 239 -23.56 16.83 8.71
C THR A 239 -23.12 18.00 9.60
N ALA A 240 -22.34 17.73 10.65
CA ALA A 240 -21.71 18.73 11.50
C ALA A 240 -20.36 19.23 10.96
N ASN A 241 -20.00 18.90 9.71
CA ASN A 241 -18.76 19.26 9.03
C ASN A 241 -17.47 18.69 9.68
N ALA A 242 -17.59 17.67 10.54
CA ALA A 242 -16.42 16.96 11.07
C ALA A 242 -15.86 15.96 10.06
N LEU A 243 -14.54 15.84 9.99
CA LEU A 243 -13.86 14.86 9.14
C LEU A 243 -14.02 13.45 9.73
N GLN A 244 -14.35 12.49 8.87
CA GLN A 244 -14.56 11.09 9.25
C GLN A 244 -14.04 10.17 8.14
N THR A 245 -13.50 9.00 8.50
CA THR A 245 -13.03 8.01 7.53
C THR A 245 -14.06 6.91 7.38
N GLU A 246 -14.40 6.58 6.13
CA GLU A 246 -15.35 5.51 5.78
C GLU A 246 -14.79 4.63 4.66
N ILE A 247 -15.39 3.47 4.47
CA ILE A 247 -15.01 2.54 3.39
C ILE A 247 -15.84 2.82 2.16
N PHE A 248 -15.17 2.87 1.02
CA PHE A 248 -15.75 3.02 -0.31
C PHE A 248 -15.41 1.81 -1.17
N VAL A 249 -16.21 1.58 -2.19
CA VAL A 249 -16.02 0.53 -3.20
C VAL A 249 -16.02 1.16 -4.59
N ILE A 250 -15.10 0.71 -5.43
CA ILE A 250 -15.01 1.05 -6.84
C ILE A 250 -15.25 -0.21 -7.68
N ASP A 251 -16.12 -0.10 -8.67
CA ASP A 251 -16.25 -1.07 -9.75
C ASP A 251 -15.52 -0.54 -11.00
N LEU A 252 -14.64 -1.37 -11.58
CA LEU A 252 -13.84 -1.02 -12.75
C LEU A 252 -14.48 -1.57 -14.04
N PRO A 253 -14.68 -0.75 -15.07
CA PRO A 253 -15.15 -1.21 -16.37
C PRO A 253 -14.11 -2.08 -17.08
N ASN A 254 -14.50 -2.75 -18.16
CA ASN A 254 -13.58 -3.57 -18.95
C ASN A 254 -12.50 -2.75 -19.65
N ASP A 255 -12.83 -1.57 -20.14
CA ASP A 255 -11.90 -0.65 -20.81
C ASP A 255 -11.67 0.59 -19.96
N LEU A 256 -10.48 0.70 -19.40
CA LEU A 256 -10.04 1.82 -18.59
C LEU A 256 -9.36 2.94 -19.40
N THR A 257 -9.27 2.81 -20.73
CA THR A 257 -8.69 3.86 -21.59
C THR A 257 -9.74 4.87 -22.08
N GLN A 258 -11.02 4.60 -21.83
CA GLN A 258 -12.09 5.49 -22.25
C GLN A 258 -12.15 6.72 -21.36
N VAL A 259 -12.05 7.90 -21.99
CA VAL A 259 -12.17 9.19 -21.30
C VAL A 259 -13.55 9.35 -20.70
N GLY A 260 -13.63 9.73 -19.42
CA GLY A 260 -14.86 10.06 -18.73
C GLY A 260 -15.29 11.50 -18.96
N VAL A 261 -15.55 12.23 -17.88
CA VAL A 261 -15.96 13.65 -17.95
C VAL A 261 -14.77 14.58 -18.26
N SER A 262 -13.58 14.21 -17.79
CA SER A 262 -12.34 15.00 -17.92
C SER A 262 -11.23 14.16 -18.54
N PRO A 263 -10.21 14.79 -19.17
CA PRO A 263 -9.05 14.08 -19.71
C PRO A 263 -8.38 13.21 -18.65
N LEU A 264 -7.99 11.97 -19.02
CA LEU A 264 -7.35 11.02 -18.08
C LEU A 264 -6.05 11.58 -17.51
N GLU A 265 -5.31 12.33 -18.30
CA GLU A 265 -4.06 13.00 -17.94
C GLU A 265 -4.24 14.32 -17.15
N GLY A 266 -5.49 14.83 -17.06
CA GLY A 266 -5.78 16.12 -16.44
C GLY A 266 -5.23 17.31 -17.21
N THR A 267 -5.18 18.48 -16.57
CA THR A 267 -4.61 19.73 -17.11
C THR A 267 -3.67 20.38 -16.09
N ALA A 268 -3.07 21.51 -16.41
CA ALA A 268 -2.22 22.24 -15.45
C ALA A 268 -2.95 22.68 -14.16
N VAL A 269 -4.28 22.72 -14.19
CA VAL A 269 -5.13 23.19 -13.08
C VAL A 269 -6.20 22.19 -12.65
N THR A 270 -6.37 21.07 -13.36
CA THR A 270 -7.36 20.05 -12.99
C THR A 270 -6.69 18.71 -12.72
N ARG A 271 -7.27 17.91 -11.79
CA ARG A 271 -6.83 16.53 -11.55
C ARG A 271 -6.96 15.65 -12.79
N CYS A 272 -6.21 14.55 -12.76
CA CYS A 272 -6.41 13.44 -13.68
C CYS A 272 -7.87 12.99 -13.67
N GLY A 273 -8.48 12.81 -14.86
CA GLY A 273 -9.85 12.35 -15.01
C GLY A 273 -10.00 10.87 -14.68
N VAL A 274 -11.22 10.49 -14.29
CA VAL A 274 -11.59 9.10 -14.04
C VAL A 274 -12.15 8.46 -15.30
N PRO A 275 -11.76 7.22 -15.66
CA PRO A 275 -12.25 6.54 -16.86
C PRO A 275 -13.77 6.42 -16.88
N LYS A 276 -14.36 6.48 -18.08
CA LYS A 276 -15.79 6.25 -18.30
C LYS A 276 -16.23 4.87 -17.78
N GLY A 277 -17.31 4.84 -17.01
CA GLY A 277 -17.89 3.61 -16.49
C GLY A 277 -17.32 3.14 -15.13
N VAL A 278 -16.30 3.82 -14.60
CA VAL A 278 -15.91 3.64 -13.20
C VAL A 278 -17.04 4.14 -12.30
N THR A 279 -17.45 3.32 -11.34
CA THR A 279 -18.46 3.71 -10.34
C THR A 279 -17.86 3.65 -8.94
N GLN A 280 -18.17 4.66 -8.13
CA GLN A 280 -17.75 4.77 -6.74
C GLN A 280 -18.95 4.87 -5.83
N ARG A 281 -18.99 4.10 -4.75
CA ARG A 281 -20.04 4.18 -3.73
C ARG A 281 -19.47 4.03 -2.33
N ARG A 282 -20.06 4.72 -1.38
CA ARG A 282 -19.78 4.54 0.05
C ARG A 282 -20.39 3.23 0.54
N LEU A 283 -19.62 2.44 1.30
CA LEU A 283 -20.04 1.15 1.83
C LEU A 283 -20.43 1.24 3.31
N THR A 284 -19.73 2.06 4.10
CA THR A 284 -19.97 2.17 5.55
C THR A 284 -20.50 3.55 5.92
N HIS A 285 -21.39 3.60 6.93
CA HIS A 285 -21.97 4.80 7.52
C HIS A 285 -21.90 4.63 9.03
N THR A 286 -20.71 4.80 9.60
CA THR A 286 -20.45 4.55 11.02
C THR A 286 -20.66 5.83 11.84
N PRO A 287 -20.99 5.74 13.14
CA PRO A 287 -21.22 6.93 13.96
C PRO A 287 -19.99 7.82 14.17
N LYS A 288 -18.78 7.21 14.17
CA LYS A 288 -17.51 7.90 14.46
C LYS A 288 -16.44 7.73 13.38
N GLY A 289 -16.75 7.01 12.30
CA GLY A 289 -15.77 6.58 11.32
C GLY A 289 -15.09 5.26 11.69
N ILE A 290 -14.36 4.71 10.74
CA ILE A 290 -13.41 3.61 11.00
C ILE A 290 -12.15 4.18 11.68
N SER A 291 -11.28 3.31 12.20
CA SER A 291 -10.07 3.74 12.91
C SER A 291 -9.18 4.64 12.05
N THR A 292 -8.71 5.75 12.64
CA THR A 292 -7.72 6.65 12.04
C THR A 292 -6.29 6.09 12.14
N PHE A 293 -6.08 5.04 12.93
CA PHE A 293 -4.81 4.32 12.94
C PHE A 293 -4.56 3.75 11.54
N ARG A 294 -3.37 4.01 10.98
CA ARG A 294 -3.04 3.61 9.60
C ARG A 294 -3.08 2.10 9.45
N HIS A 295 -3.96 1.63 8.59
CA HIS A 295 -4.08 0.22 8.21
C HIS A 295 -4.61 0.12 6.79
N TRP A 296 -4.16 -0.88 6.05
CA TRP A 296 -4.74 -1.21 4.74
C TRP A 296 -5.94 -2.12 4.92
N LEU A 297 -6.97 -1.89 4.14
CA LEU A 297 -8.11 -2.80 4.07
C LEU A 297 -7.65 -4.18 3.58
N ARG A 298 -8.40 -5.22 3.93
CA ARG A 298 -8.22 -6.57 3.42
C ARG A 298 -9.55 -7.12 2.96
N SER A 299 -9.51 -8.05 1.99
CA SER A 299 -10.70 -8.71 1.46
C SER A 299 -10.55 -10.23 1.57
N ASN A 300 -11.66 -10.94 1.66
CA ASN A 300 -11.67 -12.38 1.43
C ASN A 300 -11.46 -12.69 -0.07
N ALA A 301 -11.10 -13.94 -0.38
CA ALA A 301 -10.78 -14.38 -1.74
C ALA A 301 -11.96 -14.22 -2.74
N THR A 302 -13.20 -14.22 -2.26
CA THR A 302 -14.40 -14.02 -3.11
C THR A 302 -14.75 -12.55 -3.30
N GLY A 303 -14.11 -11.61 -2.57
CA GLY A 303 -14.39 -10.18 -2.65
C GLY A 303 -15.75 -9.77 -2.10
N THR A 304 -16.32 -10.56 -1.20
CA THR A 304 -17.66 -10.32 -0.61
C THR A 304 -17.63 -9.65 0.75
N VAL A 305 -16.44 -9.61 1.37
CA VAL A 305 -16.20 -9.06 2.71
C VAL A 305 -14.93 -8.22 2.68
N VAL A 306 -14.96 -7.07 3.37
CA VAL A 306 -13.80 -6.24 3.67
C VAL A 306 -13.55 -6.23 5.16
N TYR A 307 -12.28 -6.38 5.56
CA TYR A 307 -11.80 -6.33 6.94
C TYR A 307 -11.11 -4.99 7.20
N PHE A 308 -11.32 -4.43 8.39
CA PHE A 308 -10.81 -3.12 8.78
C PHE A 308 -10.75 -2.97 10.30
N LEU A 309 -10.07 -1.93 10.78
CA LEU A 309 -10.03 -1.57 12.19
C LEU A 309 -11.03 -0.45 12.49
N MET A 310 -11.73 -0.59 13.63
CA MET A 310 -12.66 0.42 14.15
C MET A 310 -12.70 0.32 15.66
N GLU A 311 -12.95 1.45 16.35
CA GLU A 311 -13.20 1.47 17.79
C GLU A 311 -14.55 0.82 18.12
N ASP A 312 -14.56 0.01 19.16
CA ASP A 312 -15.78 -0.52 19.76
C ASP A 312 -16.46 0.53 20.66
N ALA A 313 -17.54 0.14 21.35
CA ALA A 313 -18.29 1.03 22.25
C ALA A 313 -17.45 1.54 23.43
N ALA A 314 -16.40 0.81 23.82
CA ALA A 314 -15.47 1.20 24.88
C ALA A 314 -14.30 2.08 24.38
N GLY A 315 -14.23 2.35 23.08
CA GLY A 315 -13.13 3.11 22.45
C GLY A 315 -11.87 2.27 22.22
N VAL A 316 -11.98 0.94 22.23
CA VAL A 316 -10.88 0.05 21.94
C VAL A 316 -10.88 -0.32 20.47
N THR A 317 -9.72 -0.14 19.81
CA THR A 317 -9.55 -0.52 18.39
C THR A 317 -9.59 -2.03 18.22
N GLN A 318 -10.57 -2.51 17.47
CA GLN A 318 -10.86 -3.91 17.21
C GLN A 318 -10.86 -4.20 15.72
N LEU A 319 -10.71 -5.47 15.36
CA LEU A 319 -10.92 -5.96 14.00
C LEU A 319 -12.41 -6.12 13.72
N HIS A 320 -12.85 -5.61 12.59
CA HIS A 320 -14.21 -5.68 12.08
C HIS A 320 -14.23 -6.20 10.65
N GLU A 321 -15.38 -6.66 10.22
CA GLU A 321 -15.70 -6.94 8.82
C GLU A 321 -16.94 -6.17 8.37
N VAL A 322 -17.00 -5.85 7.08
CA VAL A 322 -18.20 -5.34 6.41
C VAL A 322 -18.50 -6.15 5.16
N ARG A 323 -19.75 -6.52 4.98
CA ARG A 323 -20.24 -7.25 3.79
C ARG A 323 -20.49 -6.28 2.65
N ILE A 324 -19.94 -6.57 1.47
CA ILE A 324 -20.06 -5.72 0.27
C ILE A 324 -21.50 -5.55 -0.21
N GLY A 325 -22.32 -6.61 -0.06
CA GLY A 325 -23.68 -6.65 -0.61
C GLY A 325 -24.69 -5.78 0.13
N ASP A 326 -24.57 -5.67 1.46
CA ASP A 326 -25.57 -5.01 2.31
C ASP A 326 -24.97 -4.00 3.31
N GLY A 327 -23.65 -3.83 3.33
CA GLY A 327 -22.97 -2.91 4.24
C GLY A 327 -23.00 -3.32 5.73
N ARG A 328 -23.46 -4.54 6.05
CA ARG A 328 -23.53 -5.01 7.44
C ARG A 328 -22.15 -5.17 8.04
N ILE A 329 -21.91 -4.48 9.14
CA ILE A 329 -20.67 -4.54 9.93
C ILE A 329 -20.81 -5.57 11.05
N LYS A 330 -19.74 -6.34 11.29
CA LYS A 330 -19.60 -7.27 12.42
C LYS A 330 -18.25 -7.07 13.08
N GLN A 331 -18.22 -6.96 14.41
CA GLN A 331 -16.99 -6.99 15.20
C GLN A 331 -16.48 -8.44 15.30
N LEU A 332 -15.16 -8.63 15.12
CA LEU A 332 -14.51 -9.94 15.09
C LEU A 332 -13.59 -10.18 16.29
N SER A 333 -12.99 -9.12 16.85
CA SER A 333 -12.12 -9.23 18.03
C SER A 333 -12.69 -8.46 19.21
N PHE A 334 -12.31 -8.88 20.44
CA PHE A 334 -12.83 -8.34 21.70
C PHE A 334 -11.69 -8.24 22.72
N HIS A 335 -10.64 -7.47 22.39
CA HIS A 335 -9.49 -7.26 23.26
C HIS A 335 -9.76 -6.16 24.28
N ALA A 336 -9.09 -6.27 25.46
CA ALA A 336 -9.10 -5.20 26.46
C ALA A 336 -8.18 -4.03 26.08
N SER A 337 -7.28 -4.20 25.10
CA SER A 337 -6.33 -3.20 24.61
C SER A 337 -6.43 -3.06 23.10
N ASN A 338 -6.04 -1.90 22.59
CA ASN A 338 -6.07 -1.61 21.14
C ASN A 338 -5.24 -2.62 20.33
N ILE A 339 -5.75 -3.03 19.19
CA ILE A 339 -4.91 -3.50 18.11
C ILE A 339 -4.06 -2.30 17.67
N HIS A 340 -2.73 -2.43 17.77
CA HIS A 340 -1.77 -1.34 17.53
C HIS A 340 -0.83 -1.60 16.34
N SER A 341 -1.20 -2.53 15.48
CA SER A 341 -0.57 -2.78 14.19
C SER A 341 -1.61 -2.83 13.07
N PRO A 342 -1.24 -2.58 11.82
CA PRO A 342 -2.02 -3.11 10.71
C PRO A 342 -2.09 -4.65 10.83
N PHE A 343 -3.01 -5.25 10.11
CA PHE A 343 -3.32 -6.68 10.19
C PHE A 343 -3.28 -7.33 8.81
N ASN A 344 -3.19 -8.65 8.77
CA ASN A 344 -3.45 -9.43 7.58
C ASN A 344 -4.49 -10.52 7.86
N VAL A 345 -5.21 -10.91 6.79
CA VAL A 345 -6.19 -11.99 6.81
C VAL A 345 -5.65 -13.11 5.93
N HIS A 346 -5.73 -14.35 6.42
CA HIS A 346 -5.35 -15.52 5.63
C HIS A 346 -6.26 -15.64 4.38
N PRO A 347 -5.74 -16.07 3.21
CA PRO A 347 -6.55 -16.19 1.98
C PRO A 347 -7.81 -17.04 2.14
N SER A 348 -7.84 -18.02 3.05
CA SER A 348 -9.04 -18.80 3.38
C SER A 348 -10.09 -18.02 4.18
N ALA A 349 -9.79 -16.79 4.62
CA ALA A 349 -10.62 -15.98 5.52
C ALA A 349 -10.94 -16.63 6.88
N LYS A 350 -10.21 -17.69 7.28
CA LYS A 350 -10.41 -18.34 8.59
C LYS A 350 -9.66 -17.66 9.72
N HIS A 351 -8.55 -17.00 9.42
CA HIS A 351 -7.69 -16.39 10.43
C HIS A 351 -7.30 -14.96 10.05
N ALA A 352 -7.09 -14.14 11.08
CA ALA A 352 -6.42 -12.85 10.99
C ALA A 352 -5.22 -12.82 11.95
N VAL A 353 -4.21 -11.99 11.61
CA VAL A 353 -2.99 -11.84 12.42
C VAL A 353 -2.65 -10.37 12.60
N TYR A 354 -2.30 -9.97 13.83
CA TYR A 354 -2.00 -8.59 14.23
C TYR A 354 -1.29 -8.55 15.59
N PHE A 355 -0.92 -7.33 16.04
CA PHE A 355 -0.30 -7.14 17.35
C PHE A 355 -1.25 -6.45 18.35
N VAL A 356 -1.27 -6.96 19.58
CA VAL A 356 -1.96 -6.37 20.74
C VAL A 356 -1.02 -6.40 21.95
N ALA A 357 -0.77 -5.26 22.59
CA ALA A 357 0.10 -5.14 23.77
C ALA A 357 1.48 -5.84 23.58
N ASN A 358 2.10 -5.64 22.40
CA ASN A 358 3.34 -6.30 21.96
C ASN A 358 3.29 -7.85 21.92
N ASN A 359 2.10 -8.42 21.85
CA ASN A 359 1.90 -9.85 21.55
C ASN A 359 1.54 -10.04 20.09
N LEU A 360 2.03 -11.09 19.46
CA LEU A 360 1.57 -11.56 18.16
C LEU A 360 0.34 -12.44 18.36
N VAL A 361 -0.80 -12.02 17.83
CA VAL A 361 -2.09 -12.66 18.02
C VAL A 361 -2.62 -13.22 16.71
N LEU A 362 -3.03 -14.47 16.71
CA LEU A 362 -3.84 -15.12 15.68
C LEU A 362 -5.29 -15.16 16.14
N LEU A 363 -6.20 -14.62 15.34
CA LEU A 363 -7.64 -14.68 15.57
C LEU A 363 -8.27 -15.75 14.66
N ASP A 364 -9.03 -16.67 15.21
CA ASP A 364 -9.98 -17.47 14.46
C ASP A 364 -11.23 -16.61 14.20
N ILE A 365 -11.51 -16.33 12.93
CA ILE A 365 -12.57 -15.39 12.52
C ILE A 365 -13.97 -15.98 12.73
N GLU A 366 -14.11 -17.29 12.59
CA GLU A 366 -15.41 -17.96 12.73
C GLU A 366 -15.88 -18.00 14.20
N SER A 367 -14.97 -18.41 15.08
CA SER A 367 -15.26 -18.53 16.53
C SER A 367 -14.99 -17.24 17.30
N ASN A 368 -14.36 -16.22 16.67
CA ASN A 368 -13.88 -15.00 17.32
C ASN A 368 -12.90 -15.26 18.49
N THR A 369 -12.13 -16.35 18.41
CA THR A 369 -11.22 -16.77 19.47
C THR A 369 -9.79 -16.35 19.16
N PRO A 370 -9.18 -15.44 19.97
CA PRO A 370 -7.78 -15.07 19.82
C PRO A 370 -6.87 -16.12 20.46
N ARG A 371 -5.70 -16.34 19.86
CA ARG A 371 -4.60 -17.14 20.40
C ARG A 371 -3.31 -16.33 20.34
N VAL A 372 -2.62 -16.15 21.45
CA VAL A 372 -1.30 -15.54 21.47
C VAL A 372 -0.28 -16.57 20.93
N LEU A 373 0.42 -16.20 19.86
CA LEU A 373 1.48 -17.01 19.26
C LEU A 373 2.85 -16.67 19.84
N LEU A 374 3.10 -15.39 20.10
CA LEU A 374 4.31 -14.87 20.72
C LEU A 374 3.91 -13.86 21.78
N GLU A 375 4.30 -14.12 23.01
CA GLU A 375 4.09 -13.19 24.13
C GLU A 375 5.09 -12.04 24.09
N SER A 376 4.67 -10.92 24.67
CA SER A 376 5.52 -9.74 24.86
C SER A 376 6.84 -10.11 25.54
N ASN A 377 7.94 -9.67 24.90
CA ASN A 377 9.30 -9.89 25.38
C ASN A 377 10.04 -8.55 25.39
N PRO A 378 10.68 -8.13 26.48
CA PRO A 378 11.39 -6.85 26.54
C PRO A 378 12.56 -6.71 25.55
N ASP A 379 13.09 -7.84 25.07
CA ASP A 379 14.19 -7.87 24.10
C ASP A 379 13.73 -7.82 22.64
N ILE A 380 12.42 -8.03 22.40
CA ILE A 380 11.81 -8.07 21.06
C ILE A 380 10.64 -7.10 21.03
N GLN A 381 10.80 -5.99 20.31
CA GLN A 381 9.72 -5.04 20.07
C GLN A 381 9.11 -5.31 18.68
N LEU A 382 7.90 -5.85 18.67
CA LEU A 382 7.16 -6.11 17.44
C LEU A 382 6.89 -4.81 16.69
N THR A 383 7.03 -4.84 15.36
CA THR A 383 6.81 -3.67 14.49
C THR A 383 6.30 -4.10 13.11
N GLY A 384 5.79 -3.13 12.33
CA GLY A 384 5.27 -3.40 10.99
C GLY A 384 4.00 -4.23 11.01
N ILE A 385 3.90 -5.15 10.07
CA ILE A 385 2.69 -5.95 9.79
C ILE A 385 3.06 -7.42 9.75
N PRO A 386 2.35 -8.31 10.47
CA PRO A 386 2.56 -9.76 10.36
C PRO A 386 1.90 -10.32 9.09
N HIS A 387 2.51 -11.35 8.49
CA HIS A 387 2.09 -11.93 7.22
C HIS A 387 1.94 -13.44 7.29
N PHE A 388 0.88 -13.97 6.67
CA PHE A 388 0.74 -15.39 6.47
C PHE A 388 1.66 -15.88 5.35
N CYS A 389 2.28 -17.03 5.54
CA CYS A 389 2.97 -17.76 4.48
C CYS A 389 1.95 -18.36 3.50
N ASN A 390 2.21 -18.27 2.21
CA ASN A 390 1.33 -18.81 1.16
C ASN A 390 1.39 -20.34 1.05
N GLN A 391 2.42 -21.00 1.64
CA GLN A 391 2.74 -22.42 1.42
C GLN A 391 2.69 -23.27 2.69
N SER A 392 2.63 -22.66 3.86
CA SER A 392 2.69 -23.37 5.15
C SER A 392 1.96 -22.62 6.26
N GLN A 393 1.69 -23.29 7.37
CA GLN A 393 1.16 -22.67 8.58
C GLN A 393 2.25 -21.88 9.32
N THR A 394 2.73 -20.83 8.68
CA THR A 394 3.80 -19.96 9.18
C THR A 394 3.38 -18.49 9.06
N ILE A 395 3.78 -17.68 10.02
CA ILE A 395 3.64 -16.23 10.00
C ILE A 395 5.04 -15.62 9.98
N TYR A 396 5.25 -14.68 9.04
CA TYR A 396 6.42 -13.79 8.99
C TYR A 396 6.08 -12.46 9.64
N PHE A 397 7.01 -11.88 10.38
CA PHE A 397 6.81 -10.59 11.01
C PHE A 397 8.14 -9.86 11.24
N ASN A 398 8.06 -8.56 11.48
CA ASN A 398 9.18 -7.74 11.86
C ASN A 398 9.23 -7.48 13.36
N ALA A 399 10.45 -7.41 13.88
CA ALA A 399 10.70 -6.93 15.22
C ALA A 399 12.06 -6.23 15.31
N TYR A 400 12.18 -5.24 16.19
CA TYR A 400 13.46 -4.65 16.55
C TYR A 400 14.25 -5.61 17.44
N VAL A 401 15.52 -5.80 17.08
CA VAL A 401 16.49 -6.59 17.84
C VAL A 401 17.67 -5.69 18.21
N LYS A 402 18.01 -5.67 19.49
CA LYS A 402 19.17 -4.94 20.00
C LYS A 402 20.47 -5.67 19.69
N SER A 403 21.48 -4.95 19.24
CA SER A 403 22.84 -5.42 19.03
C SER A 403 23.86 -4.42 19.61
N SER A 404 25.15 -4.73 19.55
CA SER A 404 26.22 -3.80 19.93
C SER A 404 26.31 -2.57 19.00
N GLN A 405 25.73 -2.64 17.79
CA GLN A 405 25.75 -1.56 16.78
C GLN A 405 24.45 -0.73 16.75
N GLY A 406 23.44 -1.11 17.54
CA GLY A 406 22.16 -0.42 17.56
C GLY A 406 20.97 -1.38 17.58
N SER A 407 19.78 -0.86 17.37
CA SER A 407 18.56 -1.62 17.27
C SER A 407 18.08 -1.66 15.81
N PHE A 408 17.87 -2.85 15.27
CA PHE A 408 17.54 -3.03 13.85
C PHE A 408 16.30 -3.88 13.67
N ILE A 409 15.48 -3.53 12.68
CA ILE A 409 14.32 -4.33 12.25
C ILE A 409 14.85 -5.61 11.61
N GLN A 410 14.44 -6.76 12.17
CA GLN A 410 14.77 -8.09 11.66
C GLN A 410 13.51 -8.84 11.26
N ILE A 411 13.65 -9.80 10.35
CA ILE A 411 12.57 -10.69 9.92
C ILE A 411 12.58 -11.93 10.79
N PHE A 412 11.39 -12.30 11.25
CA PHE A 412 11.14 -13.53 12.03
C PHE A 412 10.08 -14.39 11.35
N LYS A 413 10.07 -15.66 11.71
CA LYS A 413 8.96 -16.59 11.41
C LYS A 413 8.52 -17.34 12.66
N ILE A 414 7.24 -17.74 12.71
CA ILE A 414 6.66 -18.59 13.73
C ILE A 414 5.60 -19.49 13.10
N ALA A 415 5.54 -20.77 13.50
CA ALA A 415 4.44 -21.66 13.11
C ALA A 415 3.15 -21.32 13.87
N TYR A 416 1.94 -21.70 13.31
CA TYR A 416 0.64 -21.51 13.99
C TYR A 416 -0.31 -22.68 13.80
#